data_64547eeb801820794e1cb8d87383cfa5
#
_entry.id   64547eeb801820794e1cb8d87383cfa5
#
_cell.length_a   1.000
_cell.length_b   1.000
_cell.length_c   1.000
_cell.angle_alpha   90.00
_cell.angle_beta   90.00
_cell.angle_gamma   90.00
#
_symmetry.space_group_name_H-M   'P 1'
#
loop_
_entity.id
_entity.type
_entity.pdbx_description
1 polymer ?
#
loop_
_entity_poly.entity_id
_entity_poly.type
_entity_poly.pdbx_seq_one_letter_code
_entity_poly.pdbx_strand_id
1 'polypeptide(L)'
;MSRSVLIVAKAPIPGRTKTRLVPPLTAEQAAGLQEALLLDTLDACRVEVADTGLLHSDPSEAPVLAELVGADVPLVLQEGRGLGDALRLGMARLLRRGPAALVSSDIPGIPSGGLHRAFTLLEEGACDVVLGPAVDGGYWLIAMREPSDAPFHAIPWSTPAACTVTVERCREAGLEVATIDPWRDVDTLVDLGFLLRDVDGRRARRTLAALRRIARDGTVPEPPPVRLDGSRLVLGSPWRAVIEDRLEGGRARASTYSYLAVPRAVFVVPLTVDGEIVLVRQYRHPVRDWTLEVPAGSVEDGETPQEAAERELAEEVGGRARWWRHLTTFYSSSAHLSLRSDAFLATGVALGTPEAGEDENLTVIRMPVEDALARARAGELVEGQTALALLLSARWIQHSI
;
A
#
# COMPACT_ATOMS: atom_id res chain seq x y z
N MET A 1 12.30 30.39 -14.31
CA MET A 1 11.50 30.08 -13.09
C MET A 1 12.25 29.01 -12.31
N SER A 2 12.18 29.03 -10.99
CA SER A 2 12.86 28.01 -10.19
C SER A 2 12.00 26.74 -10.18
N ARG A 3 12.62 25.58 -10.48
CA ARG A 3 11.98 24.26 -10.41
C ARG A 3 12.13 23.75 -8.98
N SER A 4 11.09 23.15 -8.41
CA SER A 4 11.11 22.60 -7.06
C SER A 4 10.54 21.19 -7.01
N VAL A 5 11.11 20.33 -6.15
CA VAL A 5 10.68 18.95 -5.97
C VAL A 5 10.49 18.65 -4.49
N LEU A 6 9.39 17.97 -4.13
CA LEU A 6 9.29 17.27 -2.85
C LEU A 6 9.18 15.76 -3.10
N ILE A 7 10.00 15.01 -2.40
CA ILE A 7 9.94 13.56 -2.38
C ILE A 7 8.99 13.17 -1.24
N VAL A 8 7.92 12.46 -1.56
CA VAL A 8 6.97 11.92 -0.57
C VAL A 8 7.63 10.74 0.13
N ALA A 9 8.02 10.92 1.38
CA ALA A 9 8.89 10.01 2.10
C ALA A 9 8.30 9.54 3.43
N LYS A 10 8.56 8.28 3.75
CA LYS A 10 8.43 7.73 5.11
C LYS A 10 9.83 7.48 5.66
N ALA A 11 10.02 7.76 6.96
CA ALA A 11 11.29 7.46 7.62
C ALA A 11 11.56 5.95 7.65
N PRO A 12 12.82 5.52 7.53
CA PRO A 12 13.21 4.11 7.55
C PRO A 12 13.19 3.52 8.98
N ILE A 13 12.01 3.51 9.60
CA ILE A 13 11.80 3.00 10.96
C ILE A 13 11.37 1.53 10.90
N PRO A 14 12.11 0.60 11.56
CA PRO A 14 11.73 -0.80 11.61
C PRO A 14 10.29 -1.01 12.10
N GLY A 15 9.51 -1.84 11.38
CA GLY A 15 8.12 -2.13 11.67
C GLY A 15 7.12 -1.06 11.23
N ARG A 16 7.56 0.13 10.81
CA ARG A 16 6.68 1.24 10.37
C ARG A 16 6.77 1.51 8.86
N THR A 17 7.78 0.97 8.18
CA THR A 17 7.99 1.18 6.75
C THR A 17 8.12 -0.15 6.01
N LYS A 18 7.69 -0.18 4.73
CA LYS A 18 7.72 -1.37 3.86
C LYS A 18 7.16 -2.64 4.53
N THR A 19 6.12 -2.49 5.34
CA THR A 19 5.49 -3.58 6.10
C THR A 19 4.91 -4.68 5.20
N ARG A 20 4.60 -4.38 3.93
CA ARG A 20 4.19 -5.39 2.94
C ARG A 20 5.30 -6.38 2.58
N LEU A 21 6.56 -6.04 2.86
CA LEU A 21 7.70 -6.92 2.66
C LEU A 21 8.02 -7.79 3.88
N VAL A 22 7.36 -7.55 5.01
CA VAL A 22 7.53 -8.27 6.28
C VAL A 22 6.31 -9.15 6.55
N PRO A 23 6.43 -10.47 6.66
CA PRO A 23 7.55 -11.30 6.24
C PRO A 23 7.67 -11.40 4.71
N PRO A 24 8.73 -11.96 4.14
CA PRO A 24 9.83 -12.68 4.78
C PRO A 24 11.01 -11.79 5.19
N LEU A 25 11.06 -10.52 4.81
CA LEU A 25 12.09 -9.62 5.32
C LEU A 25 11.88 -9.41 6.83
N THR A 26 12.97 -9.14 7.55
CA THR A 26 12.84 -8.60 8.90
C THR A 26 12.46 -7.11 8.84
N ALA A 27 11.96 -6.57 9.94
CA ALA A 27 11.63 -5.14 10.03
C ALA A 27 12.87 -4.25 9.75
N GLU A 28 14.05 -4.68 10.21
CA GLU A 28 15.33 -3.99 9.99
C GLU A 28 15.76 -4.05 8.52
N GLN A 29 15.58 -5.20 7.86
CA GLN A 29 15.87 -5.35 6.42
C GLN A 29 14.95 -4.44 5.59
N ALA A 30 13.66 -4.39 5.91
CA ALA A 30 12.69 -3.54 5.25
C ALA A 30 13.00 -2.04 5.45
N ALA A 31 13.37 -1.63 6.65
CA ALA A 31 13.81 -0.26 6.96
C ALA A 31 15.10 0.10 6.22
N GLY A 32 16.12 -0.76 6.23
CA GLY A 32 17.36 -0.53 5.49
C GLY A 32 17.18 -0.47 3.96
N LEU A 33 16.18 -1.18 3.43
CA LEU A 33 15.78 -1.05 2.02
C LEU A 33 15.13 0.31 1.75
N GLN A 34 14.21 0.76 2.62
CA GLN A 34 13.57 2.08 2.50
C GLN A 34 14.58 3.22 2.57
N GLU A 35 15.57 3.12 3.47
CA GLU A 35 16.70 4.07 3.55
C GLU A 35 17.43 4.17 2.21
N ALA A 36 17.80 3.03 1.64
CA ALA A 36 18.53 2.96 0.39
C ALA A 36 17.72 3.54 -0.78
N LEU A 37 16.42 3.23 -0.86
CA LEU A 37 15.49 3.76 -1.86
C LEU A 37 15.38 5.29 -1.77
N LEU A 38 15.14 5.81 -0.57
CA LEU A 38 15.00 7.25 -0.33
C LEU A 38 16.28 8.01 -0.73
N LEU A 39 17.45 7.52 -0.34
CA LEU A 39 18.73 8.18 -0.63
C LEU A 39 19.06 8.13 -2.13
N ASP A 40 18.82 7.02 -2.82
CA ASP A 40 19.03 6.93 -4.26
C ASP A 40 18.04 7.84 -5.02
N THR A 41 16.78 7.95 -4.56
CA THR A 41 15.77 8.86 -5.13
C THR A 41 16.17 10.33 -4.91
N LEU A 42 16.63 10.68 -3.70
CA LEU A 42 17.09 12.04 -3.37
C LEU A 42 18.29 12.46 -4.25
N ASP A 43 19.28 11.59 -4.39
CA ASP A 43 20.43 11.85 -5.25
C ASP A 43 19.99 12.06 -6.70
N ALA A 44 19.10 11.22 -7.22
CA ALA A 44 18.58 11.32 -8.59
C ALA A 44 17.81 12.63 -8.82
N CYS A 45 16.96 13.05 -7.87
CA CYS A 45 16.23 14.30 -7.96
C CYS A 45 17.18 15.52 -7.92
N ARG A 46 18.16 15.53 -7.03
CA ARG A 46 19.11 16.66 -6.85
C ARG A 46 20.03 16.86 -8.03
N VAL A 47 20.31 15.83 -8.81
CA VAL A 47 21.07 15.97 -10.08
C VAL A 47 20.29 16.81 -11.09
N GLU A 48 18.97 16.71 -11.14
CA GLU A 48 18.14 17.41 -12.10
C GLU A 48 17.52 18.71 -11.55
N VAL A 49 17.25 18.77 -10.23
CA VAL A 49 16.58 19.90 -9.56
C VAL A 49 17.24 20.18 -8.20
N ALA A 50 17.92 21.33 -8.08
CA ALA A 50 18.63 21.71 -6.88
C ALA A 50 17.69 21.97 -5.67
N ASP A 51 16.51 22.57 -5.89
CA ASP A 51 15.49 22.80 -4.84
C ASP A 51 14.68 21.52 -4.61
N THR A 52 15.30 20.55 -3.92
CA THR A 52 14.71 19.27 -3.59
C THR A 52 14.60 19.09 -2.08
N GLY A 53 13.40 18.77 -1.57
CA GLY A 53 13.11 18.49 -0.17
C GLY A 53 12.32 17.21 0.02
N LEU A 54 11.98 16.89 1.27
CA LEU A 54 11.16 15.74 1.65
C LEU A 54 9.81 16.19 2.20
N LEU A 55 8.74 15.47 1.86
CA LEU A 55 7.40 15.62 2.41
C LEU A 55 7.08 14.38 3.26
N HIS A 56 6.98 14.54 4.59
CA HIS A 56 6.79 13.43 5.54
C HIS A 56 5.50 13.57 6.34
N SER A 57 4.90 12.43 6.75
CA SER A 57 3.57 12.39 7.35
C SER A 57 3.54 12.54 8.88
N ASP A 58 4.61 12.16 9.57
CA ASP A 58 4.64 12.10 11.04
C ASP A 58 5.74 13.03 11.59
N PRO A 59 5.41 13.99 12.49
CA PRO A 59 6.42 14.84 13.12
C PRO A 59 7.55 14.07 13.82
N SER A 60 7.27 12.87 14.34
CA SER A 60 8.26 12.01 14.99
C SER A 60 9.30 11.44 14.00
N GLU A 61 9.03 11.46 12.71
CA GLU A 61 9.95 11.03 11.65
C GLU A 61 11.03 12.06 11.34
N ALA A 62 10.78 13.34 11.60
CA ALA A 62 11.66 14.43 11.22
C ALA A 62 13.10 14.30 11.74
N PRO A 63 13.36 13.91 13.01
CA PRO A 63 14.74 13.70 13.48
C PRO A 63 15.49 12.61 12.72
N VAL A 64 14.80 11.49 12.44
CA VAL A 64 15.40 10.36 11.69
C VAL A 64 15.71 10.77 10.26
N LEU A 65 14.78 11.47 9.61
CA LEU A 65 14.99 11.98 8.25
C LEU A 65 16.11 13.03 8.20
N ALA A 66 16.16 13.97 9.17
CA ALA A 66 17.19 14.99 9.23
C ALA A 66 18.59 14.39 9.41
N GLU A 67 18.73 13.37 10.26
CA GLU A 67 19.98 12.63 10.42
C GLU A 67 20.40 11.91 9.13
N LEU A 68 19.43 11.33 8.43
CA LEU A 68 19.65 10.56 7.22
C LEU A 68 20.08 11.42 6.02
N VAL A 69 19.39 12.55 5.79
CA VAL A 69 19.58 13.34 4.54
C VAL A 69 20.42 14.59 4.73
N GLY A 70 20.72 14.98 5.97
CA GLY A 70 21.50 16.17 6.31
C GLY A 70 20.64 17.45 6.40
N ALA A 71 21.24 18.49 7.02
CA ALA A 71 20.54 19.74 7.32
C ALA A 71 20.26 20.62 6.09
N ASP A 72 20.85 20.33 4.97
CA ASP A 72 20.69 21.05 3.70
C ASP A 72 19.46 20.58 2.88
N VAL A 73 18.78 19.51 3.31
CA VAL A 73 17.53 19.00 2.70
C VAL A 73 16.33 19.52 3.49
N PRO A 74 15.48 20.36 2.90
CA PRO A 74 14.28 20.85 3.57
C PRO A 74 13.33 19.68 3.92
N LEU A 75 12.86 19.63 5.16
CA LEU A 75 11.81 18.71 5.60
C LEU A 75 10.49 19.48 5.70
N VAL A 76 9.45 18.98 5.06
CA VAL A 76 8.11 19.55 5.03
C VAL A 76 7.15 18.55 5.65
N LEU A 77 6.47 18.94 6.73
CA LEU A 77 5.42 18.11 7.31
C LEU A 77 4.18 18.15 6.43
N GLN A 78 3.56 17.00 6.20
CA GLN A 78 2.26 16.89 5.53
C GLN A 78 1.18 17.58 6.36
N GLU A 79 0.29 18.29 5.66
CA GLU A 79 -0.85 18.99 6.24
C GLU A 79 -2.15 18.40 5.65
N GLY A 80 -3.28 18.59 6.36
CA GLY A 80 -4.58 18.12 5.90
C GLY A 80 -4.93 16.70 6.38
N ARG A 81 -5.98 16.13 5.79
CA ARG A 81 -6.48 14.79 6.14
C ARG A 81 -6.21 13.82 5.00
N GLY A 82 -5.36 12.82 5.27
CA GLY A 82 -5.03 11.77 4.31
C GLY A 82 -4.07 12.22 3.21
N LEU A 83 -3.75 11.27 2.31
CA LEU A 83 -2.72 11.45 1.28
C LEU A 83 -3.09 12.54 0.26
N GLY A 84 -4.34 12.60 -0.18
CA GLY A 84 -4.78 13.59 -1.18
C GLY A 84 -4.58 15.03 -0.74
N ASP A 85 -4.99 15.38 0.50
CA ASP A 85 -4.77 16.72 1.06
C ASP A 85 -3.27 17.02 1.22
N ALA A 86 -2.51 16.05 1.70
CA ALA A 86 -1.07 16.19 1.89
C ALA A 86 -0.33 16.52 0.58
N LEU A 87 -0.64 15.79 -0.48
CA LEU A 87 -0.07 16.04 -1.82
C LEU A 87 -0.51 17.39 -2.38
N ARG A 88 -1.80 17.70 -2.27
CA ARG A 88 -2.36 18.97 -2.72
C ARG A 88 -1.70 20.18 -2.04
N LEU A 89 -1.60 20.16 -0.72
CA LEU A 89 -1.01 21.26 0.06
C LEU A 89 0.50 21.34 -0.14
N GLY A 90 1.20 20.20 -0.22
CA GLY A 90 2.61 20.15 -0.59
C GLY A 90 2.89 20.75 -1.95
N MET A 91 2.09 20.37 -2.97
CA MET A 91 2.18 20.94 -4.32
C MET A 91 1.91 22.44 -4.33
N ALA A 92 0.81 22.90 -3.72
CA ALA A 92 0.46 24.31 -3.65
C ALA A 92 1.54 25.18 -2.97
N ARG A 93 2.27 24.63 -2.00
CA ARG A 93 3.40 25.28 -1.34
C ARG A 93 4.57 25.50 -2.30
N LEU A 94 4.91 24.49 -3.11
CA LEU A 94 6.00 24.58 -4.07
C LEU A 94 5.68 25.54 -5.24
N LEU A 95 4.46 25.45 -5.78
CA LEU A 95 4.00 26.24 -6.93
C LEU A 95 4.06 27.77 -6.73
N ARG A 96 4.17 28.23 -5.47
CA ARG A 96 4.44 29.65 -5.17
C ARG A 96 5.79 30.15 -5.71
N ARG A 97 6.72 29.24 -6.03
CA ARG A 97 8.07 29.56 -6.51
C ARG A 97 8.25 29.30 -8.00
N GLY A 98 7.35 28.56 -8.62
CA GLY A 98 7.37 28.15 -10.03
C GLY A 98 6.88 26.72 -10.22
N PRO A 99 7.10 26.13 -11.41
CA PRO A 99 6.73 24.74 -11.67
C PRO A 99 7.31 23.78 -10.65
N ALA A 100 6.51 22.82 -10.23
CA ALA A 100 6.82 21.95 -9.13
C ALA A 100 6.47 20.49 -9.41
N ALA A 101 7.14 19.56 -8.73
CA ALA A 101 6.85 18.13 -8.79
C ALA A 101 6.83 17.48 -7.39
N LEU A 102 5.95 16.50 -7.25
CA LEU A 102 5.99 15.51 -6.16
C LEU A 102 6.45 14.18 -6.75
N VAL A 103 7.34 13.51 -6.05
CA VAL A 103 7.98 12.26 -6.49
C VAL A 103 7.88 11.23 -5.36
N SER A 104 7.56 9.98 -5.67
CA SER A 104 7.57 8.90 -4.67
C SER A 104 9.01 8.55 -4.22
N SER A 105 9.19 8.16 -2.97
CA SER A 105 10.51 7.79 -2.42
C SER A 105 10.92 6.35 -2.70
N ASP A 106 10.03 5.53 -3.21
CA ASP A 106 10.23 4.08 -3.36
C ASP A 106 10.42 3.63 -4.82
N ILE A 107 10.92 4.52 -5.62
CA ILE A 107 11.19 4.35 -7.05
C ILE A 107 12.70 4.29 -7.33
N PRO A 108 13.32 3.12 -7.28
CA PRO A 108 14.77 3.00 -7.45
C PRO A 108 15.19 3.38 -8.87
N GLY A 109 16.17 4.27 -8.96
CA GLY A 109 16.79 4.62 -10.23
C GLY A 109 15.86 5.34 -11.19
N ILE A 110 15.22 6.43 -10.77
CA ILE A 110 14.36 7.29 -11.62
C ILE A 110 14.88 7.35 -13.07
N PRO A 111 14.00 7.27 -14.09
CA PRO A 111 14.41 7.40 -15.50
C PRO A 111 15.24 8.66 -15.75
N SER A 112 16.36 8.51 -16.47
CA SER A 112 17.23 9.64 -16.79
C SER A 112 16.50 10.71 -17.54
N GLY A 113 16.59 11.95 -17.04
CA GLY A 113 15.91 13.08 -17.67
C GLY A 113 14.39 13.06 -17.47
N GLY A 114 13.85 12.16 -16.60
CA GLY A 114 12.41 12.09 -16.37
C GLY A 114 11.85 13.36 -15.76
N LEU A 115 12.51 13.89 -14.72
CA LEU A 115 12.15 15.18 -14.13
C LEU A 115 12.38 16.34 -15.12
N HIS A 116 13.51 16.34 -15.82
CA HIS A 116 13.81 17.35 -16.84
C HIS A 116 12.71 17.40 -17.90
N ARG A 117 12.32 16.24 -18.44
CA ARG A 117 11.25 16.12 -19.44
C ARG A 117 9.91 16.62 -18.90
N ALA A 118 9.56 16.27 -17.67
CA ALA A 118 8.32 16.74 -17.04
C ALA A 118 8.29 18.28 -16.95
N PHE A 119 9.35 18.88 -16.45
CA PHE A 119 9.43 20.33 -16.36
C PHE A 119 9.48 21.02 -17.73
N THR A 120 10.15 20.45 -18.72
CA THR A 120 10.19 20.99 -20.08
C THR A 120 8.78 21.06 -20.68
N LEU A 121 7.98 19.99 -20.58
CA LEU A 121 6.60 19.98 -21.07
C LEU A 121 5.73 21.06 -20.42
N LEU A 122 5.91 21.31 -19.11
CA LEU A 122 5.20 22.36 -18.38
C LEU A 122 5.64 23.76 -18.83
N GLU A 123 6.95 23.97 -18.97
CA GLU A 123 7.54 25.29 -19.33
C GLU A 123 7.25 25.69 -20.78
N GLU A 124 7.19 24.73 -21.69
CA GLU A 124 6.79 24.94 -23.09
C GLU A 124 5.29 25.18 -23.24
N GLY A 125 4.50 24.96 -22.15
CA GLY A 125 3.05 25.14 -22.19
C GLY A 125 2.32 24.03 -22.95
N ALA A 126 2.98 22.89 -23.15
CA ALA A 126 2.39 21.72 -23.82
C ALA A 126 1.31 21.05 -23.00
N CYS A 127 1.34 21.23 -21.67
CA CYS A 127 0.35 20.68 -20.74
C CYS A 127 0.35 21.48 -19.42
N ASP A 128 -0.65 21.22 -18.58
CA ASP A 128 -0.79 21.82 -17.24
C ASP A 128 -0.31 20.86 -16.15
N VAL A 129 -0.44 19.56 -16.39
CA VAL A 129 -0.08 18.47 -15.48
C VAL A 129 0.72 17.42 -16.23
N VAL A 130 1.80 16.95 -15.62
CA VAL A 130 2.57 15.81 -16.12
C VAL A 130 2.52 14.71 -15.09
N LEU A 131 2.18 13.49 -15.52
CA LEU A 131 2.20 12.28 -14.71
C LEU A 131 3.29 11.34 -15.20
N GLY A 132 4.04 10.76 -14.27
CA GLY A 132 4.89 9.60 -14.49
C GLY A 132 4.17 8.35 -13.96
N PRO A 133 3.49 7.56 -14.80
CA PRO A 133 2.73 6.40 -14.30
C PRO A 133 3.62 5.40 -13.58
N ALA A 134 3.10 4.79 -12.51
CA ALA A 134 3.69 3.63 -11.88
C ALA A 134 3.07 2.34 -12.45
N VAL A 135 3.85 1.27 -12.45
CA VAL A 135 3.41 -0.01 -13.03
C VAL A 135 2.23 -0.62 -12.27
N ASP A 136 2.08 -0.30 -10.99
CA ASP A 136 0.97 -0.73 -10.14
C ASP A 136 -0.35 0.02 -10.39
N GLY A 137 -0.36 1.01 -11.30
CA GLY A 137 -1.51 1.85 -11.62
C GLY A 137 -1.59 3.16 -10.82
N GLY A 138 -0.64 3.40 -9.92
CA GLY A 138 -0.36 4.70 -9.32
C GLY A 138 0.45 5.61 -10.24
N TYR A 139 1.17 6.55 -9.66
CA TYR A 139 2.16 7.35 -10.38
C TYR A 139 3.36 7.65 -9.47
N TRP A 140 4.55 7.59 -10.04
CA TRP A 140 5.80 7.89 -9.37
C TRP A 140 6.13 9.37 -9.34
N LEU A 141 5.50 10.16 -10.23
CA LEU A 141 5.67 11.59 -10.36
C LEU A 141 4.34 12.25 -10.73
N ILE A 142 4.06 13.38 -10.09
CA ILE A 142 3.13 14.38 -10.58
C ILE A 142 3.82 15.74 -10.60
N ALA A 143 3.79 16.45 -11.74
CA ALA A 143 4.32 17.79 -11.87
C ALA A 143 3.27 18.74 -12.40
N MET A 144 3.30 20.00 -11.94
CA MET A 144 2.32 21.02 -12.27
C MET A 144 2.99 22.37 -12.49
N ARG A 145 2.34 23.22 -13.29
CA ARG A 145 2.76 24.62 -13.53
C ARG A 145 1.98 25.60 -12.65
N GLU A 146 0.70 25.37 -12.47
CA GLU A 146 -0.23 26.23 -11.75
C GLU A 146 -1.01 25.42 -10.69
N PRO A 147 -1.44 26.03 -9.59
CA PRO A 147 -2.24 25.34 -8.58
C PRO A 147 -3.60 24.87 -9.13
N SER A 148 -3.94 23.62 -8.87
CA SER A 148 -5.27 23.05 -9.08
C SER A 148 -5.53 21.96 -8.05
N ASP A 149 -6.77 21.85 -7.58
CA ASP A 149 -7.19 20.79 -6.67
C ASP A 149 -7.62 19.52 -7.43
N ALA A 150 -7.92 19.63 -8.72
CA ALA A 150 -8.46 18.55 -9.53
C ALA A 150 -7.63 17.26 -9.51
N PRO A 151 -6.28 17.29 -9.61
CA PRO A 151 -5.46 16.08 -9.60
C PRO A 151 -5.49 15.31 -8.27
N PHE A 152 -6.02 15.91 -7.21
CA PHE A 152 -6.01 15.37 -5.85
C PHE A 152 -7.41 15.12 -5.29
N HIS A 153 -8.46 15.53 -6.01
CA HIS A 153 -9.83 15.45 -5.53
C HIS A 153 -10.48 14.11 -5.85
N ALA A 154 -11.00 13.43 -4.82
CA ALA A 154 -11.69 12.14 -4.93
C ALA A 154 -10.90 11.08 -5.71
N ILE A 155 -9.58 11.04 -5.50
CA ILE A 155 -8.71 10.02 -6.08
C ILE A 155 -8.75 8.77 -5.20
N PRO A 156 -8.93 7.57 -5.76
CA PRO A 156 -8.86 6.32 -5.02
C PRO A 156 -7.39 5.95 -4.75
N TRP A 157 -6.78 6.63 -3.76
CA TRP A 157 -5.39 6.42 -3.40
C TRP A 157 -5.11 4.95 -3.05
N SER A 158 -3.84 4.54 -3.25
CA SER A 158 -3.37 3.17 -2.99
C SER A 158 -4.12 2.08 -3.77
N THR A 159 -4.78 2.45 -4.88
CA THR A 159 -5.41 1.51 -5.81
C THR A 159 -4.81 1.64 -7.21
N PRO A 160 -4.90 0.58 -8.05
CA PRO A 160 -4.45 0.62 -9.43
C PRO A 160 -5.22 1.63 -10.32
N ALA A 161 -6.26 2.25 -9.81
CA ALA A 161 -7.04 3.25 -10.52
C ALA A 161 -6.52 4.69 -10.32
N ALA A 162 -5.59 4.91 -9.38
CA ALA A 162 -5.20 6.26 -8.97
C ALA A 162 -4.72 7.13 -10.15
N CYS A 163 -3.83 6.63 -10.99
CA CYS A 163 -3.33 7.39 -12.15
C CYS A 163 -4.44 7.70 -13.16
N THR A 164 -5.26 6.71 -13.51
CA THR A 164 -6.35 6.86 -14.48
C THR A 164 -7.38 7.88 -14.01
N VAL A 165 -7.82 7.76 -12.75
CA VAL A 165 -8.81 8.71 -12.18
C VAL A 165 -8.22 10.12 -12.06
N THR A 166 -6.92 10.24 -11.72
CA THR A 166 -6.25 11.56 -11.71
C THR A 166 -6.30 12.21 -13.10
N VAL A 167 -6.02 11.46 -14.18
CA VAL A 167 -6.13 11.96 -15.56
C VAL A 167 -7.57 12.41 -15.88
N GLU A 168 -8.57 11.61 -15.49
CA GLU A 168 -9.99 11.94 -15.71
C GLU A 168 -10.37 13.22 -14.98
N ARG A 169 -10.02 13.37 -13.70
CA ARG A 169 -10.29 14.57 -12.90
C ARG A 169 -9.64 15.83 -13.49
N CYS A 170 -8.40 15.72 -13.97
CA CYS A 170 -7.74 16.82 -14.65
C CYS A 170 -8.50 17.24 -15.92
N ARG A 171 -8.90 16.27 -16.75
CA ARG A 171 -9.65 16.55 -17.99
C ARG A 171 -11.03 17.14 -17.72
N GLU A 172 -11.75 16.64 -16.72
CA GLU A 172 -13.03 17.21 -16.27
C GLU A 172 -12.89 18.68 -15.84
N ALA A 173 -11.73 19.05 -15.29
CA ALA A 173 -11.40 20.42 -14.90
C ALA A 173 -10.81 21.27 -16.06
N GLY A 174 -10.72 20.74 -17.27
CA GLY A 174 -10.19 21.43 -18.45
C GLY A 174 -8.66 21.55 -18.46
N LEU A 175 -7.95 20.70 -17.70
CA LEU A 175 -6.48 20.68 -17.67
C LEU A 175 -5.93 19.70 -18.71
N GLU A 176 -4.93 20.15 -19.46
CA GLU A 176 -4.16 19.30 -20.37
C GLU A 176 -3.16 18.44 -19.60
N VAL A 177 -3.22 17.13 -19.82
CA VAL A 177 -2.37 16.16 -19.12
C VAL A 177 -1.43 15.46 -20.09
N ALA A 178 -0.14 15.51 -19.81
CA ALA A 178 0.87 14.68 -20.48
C ALA A 178 1.35 13.54 -19.55
N THR A 179 1.78 12.45 -20.15
CA THR A 179 2.44 11.35 -19.43
C THR A 179 3.87 11.19 -19.91
N ILE A 180 4.76 10.84 -18.99
CA ILE A 180 6.14 10.45 -19.28
C ILE A 180 6.31 8.94 -19.07
N ASP A 181 7.53 8.43 -19.28
CA ASP A 181 7.79 7.00 -19.22
C ASP A 181 7.35 6.39 -17.89
N PRO A 182 6.63 5.27 -17.91
CA PRO A 182 6.22 4.57 -16.71
C PRO A 182 7.43 4.02 -15.96
N TRP A 183 7.31 3.92 -14.62
CA TRP A 183 8.36 3.37 -13.79
C TRP A 183 7.80 2.45 -12.72
N ARG A 184 8.68 1.68 -12.07
CA ARG A 184 8.30 0.70 -11.05
C ARG A 184 8.65 1.22 -9.68
N ASP A 185 7.69 1.17 -8.78
CA ASP A 185 7.86 1.29 -7.35
C ASP A 185 8.19 -0.07 -6.71
N VAL A 186 8.55 -0.07 -5.45
CA VAL A 186 8.97 -1.26 -4.70
C VAL A 186 8.06 -1.47 -3.51
N ASP A 187 7.01 -2.25 -3.71
CA ASP A 187 6.03 -2.51 -2.66
C ASP A 187 5.91 -3.98 -2.28
N THR A 188 6.30 -4.89 -3.18
CA THR A 188 6.16 -6.33 -2.99
C THR A 188 7.49 -7.07 -3.17
N LEU A 189 7.53 -8.34 -2.75
CA LEU A 189 8.68 -9.20 -2.97
C LEU A 189 8.98 -9.43 -4.46
N VAL A 190 7.94 -9.40 -5.28
CA VAL A 190 8.07 -9.52 -6.74
C VAL A 190 8.88 -8.36 -7.29
N ASP A 191 8.64 -7.15 -6.78
CA ASP A 191 9.36 -5.95 -7.19
C ASP A 191 10.85 -6.06 -6.85
N LEU A 192 11.20 -6.67 -5.71
CA LEU A 192 12.61 -6.94 -5.35
C LEU A 192 13.31 -7.84 -6.36
N GLY A 193 12.63 -8.88 -6.85
CA GLY A 193 13.17 -9.77 -7.88
C GLY A 193 13.43 -9.03 -9.20
N PHE A 194 12.53 -8.13 -9.60
CA PHE A 194 12.72 -7.29 -10.79
C PHE A 194 13.88 -6.32 -10.64
N LEU A 195 14.03 -5.70 -9.47
CA LEU A 195 15.11 -4.74 -9.23
C LEU A 195 16.50 -5.33 -9.42
N LEU A 196 16.70 -6.55 -8.94
CA LEU A 196 18.00 -7.23 -9.11
C LEU A 196 18.37 -7.46 -10.56
N ARG A 197 17.39 -7.54 -11.47
CA ARG A 197 17.58 -7.81 -12.89
C ARG A 197 17.62 -6.54 -13.73
N ASP A 198 16.70 -5.61 -13.49
CA ASP A 198 16.35 -4.57 -14.47
C ASP A 198 16.86 -3.15 -14.09
N VAL A 199 17.31 -2.94 -12.85
CA VAL A 199 17.73 -1.59 -12.41
C VAL A 199 19.19 -1.29 -12.75
N ASP A 200 19.44 -0.14 -13.36
CA ASP A 200 20.81 0.37 -13.60
C ASP A 200 21.52 0.62 -12.28
N GLY A 201 22.56 -0.16 -12.01
CA GLY A 201 23.36 -0.06 -10.79
C GLY A 201 24.07 1.26 -10.55
N ARG A 202 24.13 2.14 -11.54
CA ARG A 202 24.69 3.49 -11.40
C ARG A 202 23.70 4.44 -10.72
N ARG A 203 22.38 4.19 -10.88
CA ARG A 203 21.29 5.07 -10.41
C ARG A 203 20.65 4.60 -9.12
N ALA A 204 20.74 3.32 -8.80
CA ALA A 204 20.20 2.71 -7.59
C ALA A 204 21.26 1.93 -6.82
N ARG A 205 22.40 2.55 -6.62
CA ARG A 205 23.59 1.89 -6.04
C ARG A 205 23.34 1.39 -4.63
N ARG A 206 22.72 2.22 -3.77
CA ARG A 206 22.43 1.85 -2.38
C ARG A 206 21.35 0.79 -2.33
N THR A 207 20.30 0.96 -3.13
CA THR A 207 19.19 0.00 -3.25
C THR A 207 19.69 -1.37 -3.67
N LEU A 208 20.51 -1.46 -4.72
CA LEU A 208 21.09 -2.74 -5.16
C LEU A 208 22.05 -3.36 -4.14
N ALA A 209 22.80 -2.54 -3.39
CA ALA A 209 23.65 -3.04 -2.32
C ALA A 209 22.82 -3.62 -1.16
N ALA A 210 21.72 -2.97 -0.78
CA ALA A 210 20.78 -3.46 0.23
C ALA A 210 20.13 -4.77 -0.24
N LEU A 211 19.63 -4.83 -1.46
CA LEU A 211 19.02 -6.02 -2.04
C LEU A 211 19.99 -7.21 -2.13
N ARG A 212 21.22 -6.99 -2.54
CA ARG A 212 22.24 -8.05 -2.57
C ARG A 212 22.54 -8.60 -1.17
N ARG A 213 22.50 -7.76 -0.14
CA ARG A 213 22.63 -8.19 1.25
C ARG A 213 21.45 -9.06 1.66
N ILE A 214 20.22 -8.62 1.40
CA ILE A 214 18.98 -9.37 1.67
C ILE A 214 18.97 -10.70 0.90
N ALA A 215 19.38 -10.69 -0.37
CA ALA A 215 19.43 -11.90 -1.21
C ALA A 215 20.44 -12.96 -0.70
N ARG A 216 21.56 -12.54 -0.10
CA ARG A 216 22.52 -13.47 0.52
C ARG A 216 21.90 -14.24 1.70
N ASP A 217 20.92 -13.64 2.37
CA ASP A 217 20.20 -14.25 3.48
C ASP A 217 19.09 -15.20 3.01
N GLY A 218 18.94 -15.40 1.66
CA GLY A 218 17.94 -16.31 1.06
C GLY A 218 16.51 -15.82 1.12
N THR A 219 16.27 -14.55 1.43
CA THR A 219 14.94 -13.96 1.62
C THR A 219 14.32 -13.33 0.37
N VAL A 220 15.09 -13.15 -0.70
CA VAL A 220 14.58 -12.63 -1.98
C VAL A 220 14.15 -13.80 -2.87
N PRO A 221 12.88 -13.83 -3.31
CA PRO A 221 12.42 -14.88 -4.23
C PRO A 221 13.16 -14.83 -5.57
N GLU A 222 13.15 -15.95 -6.27
CA GLU A 222 13.58 -15.98 -7.67
C GLU A 222 12.81 -14.93 -8.49
N PRO A 223 13.47 -14.27 -9.45
CA PRO A 223 12.77 -13.36 -10.36
C PRO A 223 11.62 -14.10 -11.05
N PRO A 224 10.45 -13.48 -11.21
CA PRO A 224 9.34 -14.14 -11.88
C PRO A 224 9.73 -14.50 -13.31
N PRO A 225 9.23 -15.62 -13.85
CA PRO A 225 9.55 -16.10 -15.20
C PRO A 225 9.01 -15.18 -16.31
N VAL A 226 8.16 -14.23 -15.95
CA VAL A 226 7.55 -13.25 -16.86
C VAL A 226 7.91 -11.82 -16.42
N ARG A 227 8.02 -10.92 -17.40
CA ARG A 227 8.19 -9.48 -17.18
C ARG A 227 6.88 -8.78 -17.40
N LEU A 228 6.53 -7.87 -16.51
CA LEU A 228 5.40 -6.96 -16.68
C LEU A 228 5.78 -5.84 -17.66
N ASP A 229 5.06 -5.76 -18.77
CA ASP A 229 5.26 -4.74 -19.82
C ASP A 229 4.30 -3.55 -19.65
N GLY A 230 3.21 -3.72 -18.92
CA GLY A 230 2.27 -2.66 -18.60
C GLY A 230 0.98 -3.20 -18.01
N SER A 231 0.28 -2.33 -17.30
CA SER A 231 -1.02 -2.63 -16.69
C SER A 231 -2.08 -1.67 -17.22
N ARG A 232 -3.30 -2.15 -17.38
CA ARG A 232 -4.45 -1.28 -17.64
C ARG A 232 -5.62 -1.60 -16.71
N LEU A 233 -6.32 -0.58 -16.28
CA LEU A 233 -7.57 -0.71 -15.60
C LEU A 233 -8.66 -1.12 -16.60
N VAL A 234 -9.33 -2.24 -16.34
CA VAL A 234 -10.46 -2.72 -17.17
C VAL A 234 -11.78 -2.22 -16.59
N LEU A 235 -11.93 -2.32 -15.27
CA LEU A 235 -13.09 -1.88 -14.51
C LEU A 235 -12.65 -1.47 -13.11
N GLY A 236 -13.11 -0.30 -12.64
CA GLY A 236 -12.78 0.21 -11.31
C GLY A 236 -14.00 0.65 -10.53
N SER A 237 -13.91 0.53 -9.22
CA SER A 237 -14.80 1.12 -8.22
C SER A 237 -13.93 1.60 -7.05
N PRO A 238 -14.48 2.38 -6.09
CA PRO A 238 -13.72 2.80 -4.90
C PRO A 238 -13.09 1.64 -4.11
N TRP A 239 -13.65 0.44 -4.23
CA TRP A 239 -13.29 -0.73 -3.43
C TRP A 239 -12.53 -1.82 -4.20
N ARG A 240 -12.60 -1.83 -5.54
CA ARG A 240 -12.10 -2.96 -6.37
C ARG A 240 -11.73 -2.47 -7.75
N ALA A 241 -10.66 -3.05 -8.31
CA ALA A 241 -10.28 -2.80 -9.69
C ALA A 241 -9.98 -4.13 -10.40
N VAL A 242 -10.51 -4.31 -11.61
CA VAL A 242 -10.07 -5.38 -12.51
C VAL A 242 -8.91 -4.83 -13.32
N ILE A 243 -7.73 -5.42 -13.12
CA ILE A 243 -6.51 -5.08 -13.81
C ILE A 243 -6.21 -6.11 -14.87
N GLU A 244 -5.75 -5.66 -16.02
CA GLU A 244 -5.15 -6.51 -17.04
C GLU A 244 -3.68 -6.12 -17.23
N ASP A 245 -2.80 -7.06 -16.92
CA ASP A 245 -1.36 -6.94 -17.11
C ASP A 245 -0.94 -7.50 -18.45
N ARG A 246 -0.09 -6.78 -19.18
CA ARG A 246 0.61 -7.29 -20.35
C ARG A 246 1.95 -7.88 -19.89
N LEU A 247 2.17 -9.15 -20.24
CA LEU A 247 3.32 -9.91 -19.80
C LEU A 247 4.23 -10.28 -20.99
N GLU A 248 5.54 -10.16 -20.78
CA GLU A 248 6.57 -10.61 -21.72
C GLU A 248 7.42 -11.72 -21.11
N GLY A 249 7.79 -12.71 -21.95
CA GLY A 249 8.62 -13.85 -21.56
C GLY A 249 7.81 -15.02 -20.97
N GLY A 250 8.52 -16.04 -20.48
CA GLY A 250 7.92 -17.27 -19.97
C GLY A 250 7.51 -18.26 -21.07
N ARG A 251 6.93 -19.41 -20.63
CA ARG A 251 6.41 -20.46 -21.53
C ARG A 251 4.95 -20.25 -21.92
N ALA A 252 4.28 -19.25 -21.35
CA ALA A 252 2.87 -18.98 -21.58
C ALA A 252 2.67 -18.27 -22.92
N ARG A 253 1.71 -18.77 -23.71
CA ARG A 253 1.27 -18.10 -24.94
C ARG A 253 0.41 -16.85 -24.70
N ALA A 254 -0.07 -16.66 -23.47
CA ALA A 254 -0.90 -15.52 -23.11
C ALA A 254 -0.01 -14.29 -22.84
N SER A 255 -0.23 -13.25 -23.61
CA SER A 255 0.42 -11.96 -23.41
C SER A 255 -0.28 -11.09 -22.34
N THR A 256 -1.43 -11.52 -21.82
CA THR A 256 -2.23 -10.78 -20.83
C THR A 256 -2.67 -11.66 -19.68
N TYR A 257 -2.74 -11.07 -18.48
CA TYR A 257 -3.24 -11.69 -17.26
C TYR A 257 -4.17 -10.74 -16.54
N SER A 258 -5.43 -11.16 -16.32
CA SER A 258 -6.40 -10.32 -15.64
C SER A 258 -6.64 -10.82 -14.22
N TYR A 259 -6.71 -9.90 -13.27
CA TYR A 259 -6.99 -10.21 -11.88
C TYR A 259 -7.78 -9.09 -11.20
N LEU A 260 -8.35 -9.37 -10.04
CA LEU A 260 -9.01 -8.39 -9.19
C LEU A 260 -8.00 -7.81 -8.19
N ALA A 261 -7.71 -6.53 -8.32
CA ALA A 261 -6.93 -5.78 -7.35
C ALA A 261 -7.86 -5.28 -6.24
N VAL A 262 -7.49 -5.61 -5.00
CA VAL A 262 -8.23 -5.25 -3.78
C VAL A 262 -7.25 -4.85 -2.69
N PRO A 263 -7.67 -3.98 -1.73
CA PRO A 263 -6.85 -3.61 -0.58
C PRO A 263 -6.44 -4.82 0.26
N ARG A 264 -5.38 -4.65 1.05
CA ARG A 264 -5.01 -5.60 2.10
C ARG A 264 -6.14 -5.70 3.12
N ALA A 265 -6.37 -6.89 3.69
CA ALA A 265 -7.42 -7.11 4.66
C ALA A 265 -6.90 -7.77 5.94
N VAL A 266 -7.66 -7.60 7.02
CA VAL A 266 -7.41 -8.23 8.31
C VAL A 266 -8.57 -9.12 8.70
N PHE A 267 -8.27 -10.20 9.43
CA PHE A 267 -9.23 -11.17 9.97
C PHE A 267 -8.90 -11.38 11.43
N VAL A 268 -9.84 -11.14 12.30
CA VAL A 268 -9.65 -11.14 13.76
C VAL A 268 -10.40 -12.29 14.39
N VAL A 269 -9.71 -13.15 15.13
CA VAL A 269 -10.32 -14.17 15.99
C VAL A 269 -10.45 -13.59 17.40
N PRO A 270 -11.63 -13.11 17.82
CA PRO A 270 -11.82 -12.50 19.13
C PRO A 270 -12.18 -13.58 20.14
N LEU A 271 -11.31 -13.75 21.14
CA LEU A 271 -11.55 -14.63 22.31
C LEU A 271 -11.89 -13.78 23.53
N THR A 272 -13.11 -13.90 24.02
CA THR A 272 -13.58 -13.19 25.22
C THR A 272 -12.94 -13.78 26.49
N VAL A 273 -13.08 -13.06 27.61
CA VAL A 273 -12.65 -13.54 28.93
C VAL A 273 -13.46 -14.76 29.40
N ASP A 274 -14.67 -14.93 28.87
CA ASP A 274 -15.59 -16.04 29.20
C ASP A 274 -15.32 -17.30 28.34
N GLY A 275 -14.30 -17.29 27.48
CA GLY A 275 -13.94 -18.44 26.63
C GLY A 275 -14.83 -18.59 25.38
N GLU A 276 -15.42 -17.50 24.88
CA GLU A 276 -16.23 -17.51 23.67
C GLU A 276 -15.50 -16.84 22.51
N ILE A 277 -15.71 -17.36 21.31
CA ILE A 277 -15.34 -16.71 20.04
C ILE A 277 -16.50 -15.81 19.60
N VAL A 278 -16.18 -14.60 19.18
CA VAL A 278 -17.15 -13.66 18.62
C VAL A 278 -17.07 -13.71 17.11
N LEU A 279 -18.20 -13.96 16.47
CA LEU A 279 -18.35 -14.05 15.03
C LEU A 279 -19.42 -13.06 14.56
N VAL A 280 -19.41 -12.73 13.29
CA VAL A 280 -20.44 -11.95 12.63
C VAL A 280 -21.16 -12.81 11.59
N ARG A 281 -22.49 -12.73 11.56
CA ARG A 281 -23.30 -13.33 10.52
C ARG A 281 -23.73 -12.25 9.55
N GLN A 282 -23.37 -12.39 8.27
CA GLN A 282 -23.70 -11.41 7.25
C GLN A 282 -24.10 -12.06 5.92
N TYR A 283 -24.86 -11.34 5.10
CA TYR A 283 -25.22 -11.76 3.75
C TYR A 283 -24.15 -11.36 2.75
N ARG A 284 -23.57 -12.35 2.07
CA ARG A 284 -22.58 -12.13 1.02
C ARG A 284 -23.22 -12.24 -0.36
N HIS A 285 -23.51 -11.10 -0.98
CA HIS A 285 -24.18 -11.05 -2.28
C HIS A 285 -23.51 -11.87 -3.40
N PRO A 286 -22.16 -11.96 -3.53
CA PRO A 286 -21.55 -12.76 -4.58
C PRO A 286 -21.87 -14.25 -4.50
N VAL A 287 -22.00 -14.79 -3.30
CA VAL A 287 -22.35 -16.21 -3.06
C VAL A 287 -23.86 -16.39 -2.81
N ARG A 288 -24.62 -15.27 -2.64
CA ARG A 288 -26.05 -15.24 -2.38
C ARG A 288 -26.48 -16.04 -1.15
N ASP A 289 -25.64 -16.01 -0.12
CA ASP A 289 -25.86 -16.76 1.11
C ASP A 289 -25.43 -15.97 2.34
N TRP A 290 -25.90 -16.44 3.50
CA TRP A 290 -25.47 -15.97 4.80
C TRP A 290 -24.24 -16.73 5.27
N THR A 291 -23.19 -16.01 5.55
CA THR A 291 -21.93 -16.57 6.05
C THR A 291 -21.73 -16.23 7.52
N LEU A 292 -21.03 -17.10 8.24
CA LEU A 292 -20.57 -16.87 9.60
C LEU A 292 -19.06 -16.63 9.52
N GLU A 293 -18.64 -15.46 9.93
CA GLU A 293 -17.27 -14.97 9.70
C GLU A 293 -16.65 -14.40 10.98
N VAL A 294 -15.34 -14.38 11.07
CA VAL A 294 -14.66 -13.56 12.07
C VAL A 294 -14.73 -12.09 11.64
N PRO A 295 -14.70 -11.11 12.55
CA PRO A 295 -14.59 -9.70 12.21
C PRO A 295 -13.44 -9.45 11.23
N ALA A 296 -13.71 -8.71 10.15
CA ALA A 296 -12.77 -8.56 9.06
C ALA A 296 -13.04 -7.31 8.21
N GLY A 297 -12.00 -6.61 7.82
CA GLY A 297 -12.12 -5.50 6.89
C GLY A 297 -10.81 -5.09 6.25
N SER A 298 -10.85 -4.00 5.52
CA SER A 298 -9.70 -3.50 4.75
C SER A 298 -8.75 -2.70 5.63
N VAL A 299 -7.45 -2.82 5.36
CA VAL A 299 -6.44 -1.92 5.92
C VAL A 299 -6.51 -0.60 5.19
N GLU A 300 -6.76 0.48 5.91
CA GLU A 300 -6.83 1.82 5.36
C GLU A 300 -5.45 2.45 5.12
N ASP A 301 -5.42 3.53 4.36
CA ASP A 301 -4.17 4.25 4.05
C ASP A 301 -3.51 4.82 5.31
N GLY A 302 -2.28 4.40 5.54
CA GLY A 302 -1.51 4.82 6.70
C GLY A 302 -1.67 3.94 7.94
N GLU A 303 -2.64 3.02 7.93
CA GLU A 303 -2.86 2.03 8.99
C GLU A 303 -1.86 0.88 8.92
N THR A 304 -1.43 0.41 10.07
CA THR A 304 -0.80 -0.92 10.18
C THR A 304 -1.90 -2.01 10.19
N PRO A 305 -1.59 -3.26 9.82
CA PRO A 305 -2.57 -4.34 9.92
C PRO A 305 -3.13 -4.56 11.33
N GLN A 306 -2.36 -4.26 12.37
CA GLN A 306 -2.86 -4.37 13.73
C GLN A 306 -3.83 -3.25 14.08
N GLU A 307 -3.56 -2.00 13.69
CA GLU A 307 -4.47 -0.88 13.87
C GLU A 307 -5.79 -1.13 13.15
N ALA A 308 -5.75 -1.64 11.90
CA ALA A 308 -6.94 -2.07 11.18
C ALA A 308 -7.71 -3.16 11.93
N ALA A 309 -7.01 -4.17 12.46
CA ALA A 309 -7.63 -5.24 13.23
C ALA A 309 -8.30 -4.72 14.52
N GLU A 310 -7.71 -3.72 15.19
CA GLU A 310 -8.27 -3.07 16.36
C GLU A 310 -9.52 -2.26 16.02
N ARG A 311 -9.50 -1.52 14.92
CA ARG A 311 -10.63 -0.75 14.41
C ARG A 311 -11.79 -1.67 14.01
N GLU A 312 -11.56 -2.68 13.16
CA GLU A 312 -12.61 -3.60 12.71
C GLU A 312 -13.25 -4.37 13.87
N LEU A 313 -12.45 -4.78 14.87
CA LEU A 313 -12.99 -5.40 16.08
C LEU A 313 -13.93 -4.46 16.86
N ALA A 314 -13.61 -3.17 16.92
CA ALA A 314 -14.44 -2.18 17.58
C ALA A 314 -15.70 -1.84 16.77
N GLU A 315 -15.57 -1.66 15.48
CA GLU A 315 -16.66 -1.29 14.57
C GLU A 315 -17.70 -2.40 14.47
N GLU A 316 -17.30 -3.62 14.10
CA GLU A 316 -18.24 -4.71 13.83
C GLU A 316 -18.86 -5.35 15.09
N VAL A 317 -18.10 -5.46 16.17
CA VAL A 317 -18.57 -6.19 17.37
C VAL A 317 -18.44 -5.40 18.68
N GLY A 318 -18.02 -4.14 18.65
CA GLY A 318 -17.80 -3.33 19.84
C GLY A 318 -16.67 -3.86 20.72
N GLY A 319 -15.74 -4.65 20.16
CA GLY A 319 -14.75 -5.37 20.91
C GLY A 319 -13.50 -4.56 21.23
N ARG A 320 -12.94 -4.76 22.44
CA ARG A 320 -11.62 -4.24 22.83
C ARG A 320 -10.82 -5.38 23.44
N ALA A 321 -9.65 -5.69 22.83
CA ALA A 321 -8.79 -6.78 23.26
C ALA A 321 -7.68 -6.30 24.21
N ARG A 322 -7.29 -7.18 25.12
CA ARG A 322 -6.14 -6.97 26.01
C ARG A 322 -4.81 -7.30 25.35
N TRP A 323 -4.80 -8.34 24.50
CA TRP A 323 -3.60 -8.88 23.89
C TRP A 323 -3.88 -9.24 22.44
N TRP A 324 -2.88 -8.99 21.58
CA TRP A 324 -2.92 -9.25 20.15
C TRP A 324 -1.79 -10.18 19.75
N ARG A 325 -2.10 -11.10 18.85
CA ARG A 325 -1.12 -11.98 18.23
C ARG A 325 -1.37 -12.08 16.74
N HIS A 326 -0.41 -11.69 15.95
CA HIS A 326 -0.42 -11.98 14.52
C HIS A 326 -0.22 -13.49 14.31
N LEU A 327 -1.15 -14.14 13.62
CA LEU A 327 -1.13 -15.59 13.36
C LEU A 327 -0.39 -15.93 12.09
N THR A 328 -0.74 -15.25 11.00
CA THR A 328 -0.13 -15.45 9.67
C THR A 328 -0.55 -14.35 8.70
N THR A 329 0.21 -14.26 7.61
CA THR A 329 -0.17 -13.54 6.39
C THR A 329 -0.39 -14.55 5.27
N PHE A 330 -1.45 -14.43 4.49
CA PHE A 330 -1.81 -15.37 3.44
C PHE A 330 -2.50 -14.71 2.25
N TYR A 331 -2.65 -15.45 1.15
CA TYR A 331 -3.42 -15.05 -0.03
C TYR A 331 -4.63 -15.95 -0.17
N SER A 332 -5.83 -15.38 -0.25
CA SER A 332 -7.08 -16.13 -0.37
C SER A 332 -7.25 -16.82 -1.70
N SER A 333 -6.79 -16.20 -2.78
CA SER A 333 -6.83 -16.74 -4.15
C SER A 333 -5.72 -16.14 -4.99
N SER A 334 -4.51 -16.62 -4.80
CA SER A 334 -3.29 -16.07 -5.42
C SER A 334 -3.29 -16.06 -6.97
N ALA A 335 -4.20 -16.81 -7.60
CA ALA A 335 -4.34 -16.82 -9.05
C ALA A 335 -5.33 -15.75 -9.58
N HIS A 336 -6.17 -15.15 -8.74
CA HIS A 336 -7.25 -14.28 -9.20
C HIS A 336 -7.33 -12.95 -8.46
N LEU A 337 -6.73 -12.87 -7.28
CA LEU A 337 -6.81 -11.70 -6.40
C LEU A 337 -5.42 -11.24 -5.99
N SER A 338 -5.23 -9.92 -5.90
CA SER A 338 -4.06 -9.35 -5.22
C SER A 338 -4.22 -9.31 -3.70
N LEU A 339 -5.34 -9.80 -3.17
CA LEU A 339 -5.68 -9.74 -1.74
C LEU A 339 -4.62 -10.41 -0.87
N ARG A 340 -3.92 -9.62 -0.08
CA ARG A 340 -3.07 -10.04 1.01
C ARG A 340 -3.85 -9.90 2.31
N SER A 341 -3.95 -10.97 3.06
CA SER A 341 -4.75 -11.05 4.30
C SER A 341 -3.86 -11.32 5.50
N ASP A 342 -4.12 -10.66 6.62
CA ASP A 342 -3.46 -10.90 7.89
C ASP A 342 -4.47 -11.42 8.91
N ALA A 343 -4.19 -12.56 9.52
CA ALA A 343 -5.00 -13.11 10.57
C ALA A 343 -4.40 -12.77 11.95
N PHE A 344 -5.27 -12.36 12.87
CA PHE A 344 -4.92 -12.03 14.25
C PHE A 344 -5.76 -12.84 15.24
N LEU A 345 -5.16 -13.20 16.37
CA LEU A 345 -5.87 -13.62 17.57
C LEU A 345 -5.90 -12.44 18.54
N ALA A 346 -7.10 -12.04 18.94
CA ALA A 346 -7.36 -11.03 19.96
C ALA A 346 -7.87 -11.73 21.22
N THR A 347 -7.17 -11.62 22.36
CA THR A 347 -7.56 -12.30 23.60
C THR A 347 -7.90 -11.31 24.71
N GLY A 348 -8.73 -11.79 25.66
CA GLY A 348 -9.25 -10.95 26.73
C GLY A 348 -10.19 -9.87 26.20
N VAL A 349 -10.98 -10.22 25.19
CA VAL A 349 -11.91 -9.28 24.54
C VAL A 349 -13.08 -8.96 25.47
N ALA A 350 -13.28 -7.67 25.68
CA ALA A 350 -14.49 -7.12 26.30
C ALA A 350 -15.36 -6.52 25.18
N LEU A 351 -16.65 -6.86 25.18
CA LEU A 351 -17.61 -6.39 24.20
C LEU A 351 -18.35 -5.15 24.71
N GLY A 352 -18.52 -4.17 23.85
CA GLY A 352 -19.32 -2.97 24.05
C GLY A 352 -20.41 -2.84 22.98
N THR A 353 -20.79 -1.62 22.68
CA THR A 353 -21.71 -1.33 21.57
C THR A 353 -20.90 -1.29 20.28
N PRO A 354 -21.29 -2.03 19.23
CA PRO A 354 -20.68 -1.89 17.90
C PRO A 354 -20.78 -0.45 17.39
N GLU A 355 -19.73 0.00 16.72
CA GLU A 355 -19.65 1.31 16.07
C GLU A 355 -19.90 1.20 14.56
N ALA A 356 -20.47 0.05 14.11
CA ALA A 356 -20.74 -0.24 12.70
C ALA A 356 -21.63 0.84 12.05
N GLY A 357 -21.33 1.18 10.81
CA GLY A 357 -22.13 2.10 10.01
C GLY A 357 -23.56 1.58 9.75
N GLU A 358 -24.50 2.48 9.50
CA GLU A 358 -25.92 2.15 9.25
C GLU A 358 -26.12 1.20 8.05
N ASP A 359 -25.12 1.02 7.19
CA ASP A 359 -25.19 0.20 5.97
C ASP A 359 -24.76 -1.27 6.17
N GLU A 360 -24.28 -1.66 7.36
CA GLU A 360 -23.78 -3.02 7.61
C GLU A 360 -24.84 -3.88 8.31
N ASN A 361 -25.48 -4.76 7.53
CA ASN A 361 -26.41 -5.78 8.07
C ASN A 361 -25.64 -6.93 8.73
N LEU A 362 -25.01 -6.67 9.87
CA LEU A 362 -24.27 -7.65 10.66
C LEU A 362 -25.10 -8.13 11.85
N THR A 363 -24.97 -9.41 12.20
CA THR A 363 -25.47 -9.96 13.47
C THR A 363 -24.32 -10.58 14.23
N VAL A 364 -24.03 -10.05 15.41
CA VAL A 364 -22.98 -10.58 16.29
C VAL A 364 -23.43 -11.92 16.89
N ILE A 365 -22.62 -12.95 16.75
CA ILE A 365 -22.82 -14.30 17.28
C ILE A 365 -21.71 -14.64 18.25
N ARG A 366 -22.05 -15.01 19.48
CA ARG A 366 -21.09 -15.53 20.46
C ARG A 366 -21.21 -17.05 20.52
N MET A 367 -20.09 -17.73 20.58
CA MET A 367 -20.05 -19.19 20.54
C MET A 367 -18.90 -19.72 21.43
N PRO A 368 -19.11 -20.77 22.22
CA PRO A 368 -18.00 -21.41 22.93
C PRO A 368 -16.85 -21.72 21.99
N VAL A 369 -15.62 -21.49 22.44
CA VAL A 369 -14.43 -21.66 21.61
C VAL A 369 -14.31 -23.09 21.05
N GLU A 370 -14.71 -24.09 21.83
CA GLU A 370 -14.68 -25.49 21.42
C GLU A 370 -15.63 -25.75 20.25
N ASP A 371 -16.85 -25.16 20.29
CA ASP A 371 -17.83 -25.27 19.21
C ASP A 371 -17.35 -24.57 17.93
N ALA A 372 -16.79 -23.38 18.05
CA ALA A 372 -16.23 -22.65 16.91
C ALA A 372 -15.11 -23.45 16.22
N LEU A 373 -14.19 -24.00 17.00
CA LEU A 373 -13.10 -24.84 16.51
C LEU A 373 -13.59 -26.17 15.94
N ALA A 374 -14.63 -26.79 16.55
CA ALA A 374 -15.24 -28.00 16.02
C ALA A 374 -15.87 -27.77 14.66
N ARG A 375 -16.64 -26.69 14.49
CA ARG A 375 -17.24 -26.29 13.20
C ARG A 375 -16.19 -26.00 12.14
N ALA A 376 -15.10 -25.30 12.50
CA ALA A 376 -14.00 -25.05 11.58
C ALA A 376 -13.35 -26.36 11.09
N ARG A 377 -13.13 -27.34 12.00
CA ARG A 377 -12.58 -28.65 11.65
C ARG A 377 -13.53 -29.51 10.84
N ALA A 378 -14.84 -29.39 11.08
CA ALA A 378 -15.87 -30.11 10.35
C ALA A 378 -16.16 -29.53 8.95
N GLY A 379 -15.58 -28.34 8.60
CA GLY A 379 -15.85 -27.66 7.34
C GLY A 379 -17.24 -27.00 7.28
N GLU A 380 -17.85 -26.74 8.43
CA GLU A 380 -19.16 -26.08 8.52
C GLU A 380 -19.05 -24.55 8.34
N LEU A 381 -17.84 -23.99 8.53
CA LEU A 381 -17.57 -22.58 8.25
C LEU A 381 -17.12 -22.46 6.80
N VAL A 382 -18.03 -22.00 5.94
CA VAL A 382 -17.84 -21.97 4.48
C VAL A 382 -16.93 -20.82 4.03
N GLU A 383 -16.77 -19.79 4.86
CA GLU A 383 -15.83 -18.70 4.59
C GLU A 383 -14.40 -19.14 4.97
N GLY A 384 -13.54 -19.27 3.95
CA GLY A 384 -12.24 -19.93 4.07
C GLY A 384 -11.25 -19.20 4.95
N GLN A 385 -11.25 -17.85 4.96
CA GLN A 385 -10.37 -17.03 5.79
C GLN A 385 -10.72 -17.19 7.27
N THR A 386 -11.99 -17.21 7.61
CA THR A 386 -12.50 -17.48 8.95
C THR A 386 -12.07 -18.85 9.45
N ALA A 387 -12.30 -19.88 8.63
CA ALA A 387 -11.91 -21.25 8.97
C ALA A 387 -10.39 -21.34 9.22
N LEU A 388 -9.58 -20.76 8.34
CA LEU A 388 -8.13 -20.73 8.48
C LEU A 388 -7.69 -20.00 9.75
N ALA A 389 -8.22 -18.79 10.00
CA ALA A 389 -7.87 -18.00 11.18
C ALA A 389 -8.18 -18.75 12.49
N LEU A 390 -9.37 -19.35 12.59
CA LEU A 390 -9.77 -20.18 13.74
C LEU A 390 -8.86 -21.40 13.94
N LEU A 391 -8.55 -22.14 12.87
CA LEU A 391 -7.68 -23.32 12.96
C LEU A 391 -6.27 -22.95 13.38
N LEU A 392 -5.72 -21.83 12.90
CA LEU A 392 -4.40 -21.35 13.29
C LEU A 392 -4.37 -20.82 14.73
N SER A 393 -5.48 -20.27 15.23
CA SER A 393 -5.58 -19.77 16.59
C SER A 393 -5.62 -20.89 17.64
N ALA A 394 -6.08 -22.09 17.27
CA ALA A 394 -6.34 -23.21 18.18
C ALA A 394 -5.15 -23.55 19.10
N ARG A 395 -3.92 -23.56 18.56
CA ARG A 395 -2.70 -23.87 19.33
C ARG A 395 -2.39 -22.84 20.43
N TRP A 396 -2.83 -21.60 20.23
CA TRP A 396 -2.59 -20.51 21.17
C TRP A 396 -3.69 -20.39 22.22
N ILE A 397 -4.93 -20.72 21.85
CA ILE A 397 -6.09 -20.70 22.73
C ILE A 397 -5.92 -21.73 23.85
N GLN A 398 -5.42 -22.93 23.54
CA GLN A 398 -5.17 -24.00 24.52
C GLN A 398 -4.17 -23.61 25.63
N HIS A 399 -3.39 -22.56 25.46
CA HIS A 399 -2.42 -22.07 26.45
C HIS A 399 -2.90 -20.81 27.17
N SER A 400 -4.11 -20.32 26.84
CA SER A 400 -4.67 -19.05 27.36
C SER A 400 -5.91 -19.29 28.25
N ILE A 401 -6.38 -20.53 28.34
CA ILE A 401 -7.41 -21.05 29.26
C ILE A 401 -6.70 -21.92 30.31
#